data_d392ca57d8d798187d4c3beb07b0812d
#
_entry.id   d392ca57d8d798187d4c3beb07b0812d
#
_cell.length_a   1.000
_cell.length_b   1.000
_cell.length_c   1.000
_cell.angle_alpha   90.00
_cell.angle_beta   90.00
_cell.angle_gamma   90.00
#
_symmetry.space_group_name_H-M   'P 1'
#
loop_
_entity.id
_entity.type
_entity.pdbx_description
1 polymer ?
#
loop_
_entity_poly.entity_id
_entity_poly.type
_entity_poly.pdbx_seq_one_letter_code
_entity_poly.pdbx_strand_id
1 'polypeptide(L)'
;MMPRTLLSRCARLTQQVPLETAARSRSKHCVQRRISSVSIPPPACMSRPLEAPLRYLFGPGPSNVPPRVLAAGGRPIIGHMHSEMFEIMNEIKQGIQYAFQTNNNMTLAMSGSGHTAMECAIFNTVEPGESVLVAVNGIWGERVAEIAERMGAKVHTLVKTPGGHFTNAEIEQALAKHKPVLFFLTHGESSAGLVHPMDGVGDLCHKHNCLLLVDSVASLGAAPLLMDEQNIDILYTGSQKALNAPPGTAPISFSERACQKMFNRKTKPVSYLLDMSYLSNYWGNDGQPNRIYHHTGPVSGFFALRESLAILAETGLENSWRHHKEVAEYLWKGLEDLGLKLFIKDKDLRLPSVTTIAIPEGYNWRELLAYIMKHHQMEFTGGLGPSVGMVLRIGLMGYNCNKANAAMVLTALEDALKHCPKSKA
;
A
#
# COMPACT_ATOMS: atom_id res chain seq x y z
N MET A 1 30.79 -48.59 -3.14
CA MET A 1 30.98 -49.18 -4.49
C MET A 1 30.47 -48.13 -5.49
N MET A 2 31.38 -47.46 -6.13
CA MET A 2 31.13 -46.65 -7.34
C MET A 2 31.04 -47.58 -8.56
N PRO A 3 30.45 -47.09 -9.70
CA PRO A 3 31.30 -46.97 -10.86
C PRO A 3 31.33 -45.57 -11.49
N ARG A 4 32.56 -45.22 -11.83
CA ARG A 4 32.94 -44.18 -12.80
C ARG A 4 32.51 -44.62 -14.21
N THR A 5 32.24 -43.62 -15.08
CA THR A 5 32.72 -43.46 -16.47
C THR A 5 31.67 -42.70 -17.29
N LEU A 6 32.09 -41.55 -17.78
CA LEU A 6 31.84 -41.07 -19.15
C LEU A 6 32.50 -39.69 -19.36
N LEU A 7 33.84 -39.76 -19.41
CA LEU A 7 34.66 -38.80 -20.14
C LEU A 7 35.20 -39.55 -21.36
N SER A 8 34.78 -39.14 -22.53
CA SER A 8 35.60 -39.25 -23.78
C SER A 8 34.67 -39.19 -25.00
N ARG A 9 34.74 -38.11 -25.72
CA ARG A 9 34.73 -38.06 -27.19
C ARG A 9 34.59 -36.60 -27.66
N CYS A 10 35.73 -35.97 -27.80
CA CYS A 10 35.89 -34.87 -28.76
C CYS A 10 37.39 -34.91 -29.17
N ALA A 11 37.68 -35.68 -30.19
CA ALA A 11 38.96 -35.58 -30.88
C ALA A 11 38.78 -35.94 -32.36
N ARG A 12 39.22 -34.99 -33.16
CA ARG A 12 39.66 -35.10 -34.57
C ARG A 12 38.61 -35.22 -35.67
N LEU A 13 38.60 -34.15 -36.43
CA LEU A 13 38.63 -34.18 -37.89
C LEU A 13 39.27 -32.87 -38.39
N THR A 14 40.57 -32.89 -38.53
CA THR A 14 41.35 -31.97 -39.37
C THR A 14 41.28 -32.47 -40.79
N GLN A 15 40.60 -31.79 -41.67
CA GLN A 15 40.80 -31.91 -43.12
C GLN A 15 41.40 -30.58 -43.60
N GLN A 16 42.64 -30.70 -44.12
CA GLN A 16 43.35 -29.69 -44.86
C GLN A 16 42.71 -29.56 -46.25
N VAL A 17 42.40 -28.33 -46.65
CA VAL A 17 42.08 -27.94 -48.04
C VAL A 17 43.05 -26.82 -48.44
N PRO A 18 43.60 -26.81 -49.66
CA PRO A 18 44.77 -26.03 -50.01
C PRO A 18 44.46 -24.55 -50.25
N LEU A 19 45.47 -23.73 -49.97
CA LEU A 19 45.48 -22.31 -50.29
C LEU A 19 45.53 -22.09 -51.81
N GLU A 20 44.50 -21.48 -52.36
CA GLU A 20 44.59 -20.72 -53.60
C GLU A 20 44.47 -19.23 -53.33
N THR A 21 45.49 -18.57 -53.70
CA THR A 21 45.68 -17.12 -53.63
C THR A 21 44.74 -16.40 -54.59
N ALA A 22 43.81 -15.63 -54.07
CA ALA A 22 43.18 -14.54 -54.82
C ALA A 22 43.09 -13.31 -53.90
N ALA A 23 44.13 -12.48 -54.00
CA ALA A 23 44.14 -11.14 -53.43
C ALA A 23 43.02 -10.30 -54.07
N ARG A 24 41.89 -10.10 -53.37
CA ARG A 24 40.99 -8.97 -53.60
C ARG A 24 40.86 -8.23 -52.29
N SER A 25 41.62 -7.13 -52.24
CA SER A 25 41.46 -6.06 -51.25
C SER A 25 40.04 -5.56 -51.25
N ARG A 26 39.19 -6.07 -50.35
CA ARG A 26 37.98 -5.38 -49.89
C ARG A 26 38.35 -4.69 -48.59
N SER A 27 38.65 -3.38 -48.69
CA SER A 27 38.71 -2.49 -47.56
C SER A 27 37.38 -2.63 -46.77
N LYS A 28 37.39 -3.35 -45.70
CA LYS A 28 36.34 -3.29 -44.69
C LYS A 28 36.44 -1.87 -44.08
N HIS A 29 35.74 -0.92 -44.67
CA HIS A 29 35.41 0.32 -43.95
C HIS A 29 34.46 -0.10 -42.82
N CYS A 30 35.08 -0.50 -41.69
CA CYS A 30 34.38 -0.46 -40.41
C CYS A 30 34.06 1.02 -40.18
N VAL A 31 32.83 1.42 -40.51
CA VAL A 31 32.33 2.73 -40.11
C VAL A 31 32.23 2.71 -38.60
N GLN A 32 33.35 3.01 -37.94
CA GLN A 32 33.29 3.44 -36.54
C GLN A 32 32.45 4.71 -36.54
N ARG A 33 31.15 4.57 -36.30
CA ARG A 33 30.33 5.69 -35.86
C ARG A 33 31.02 6.21 -34.60
N ARG A 34 31.75 7.32 -34.77
CA ARG A 34 32.21 8.12 -33.65
C ARG A 34 30.92 8.53 -32.91
N ILE A 35 30.69 7.97 -31.73
CA ILE A 35 29.76 8.54 -30.75
C ILE A 35 30.45 9.84 -30.31
N SER A 36 30.32 10.91 -31.09
CA SER A 36 31.20 12.07 -30.98
C SER A 36 30.57 13.25 -30.27
N SER A 37 29.27 13.19 -29.93
CA SER A 37 28.66 14.27 -29.14
C SER A 37 27.31 13.80 -28.57
N VAL A 38 27.04 14.21 -27.34
CA VAL A 38 25.68 14.15 -26.75
C VAL A 38 24.80 15.12 -27.49
N SER A 39 23.75 14.64 -28.18
CA SER A 39 22.86 15.48 -28.99
C SER A 39 21.80 16.21 -28.17
N ILE A 40 21.52 15.73 -26.95
CA ILE A 40 20.55 16.32 -26.02
C ILE A 40 21.32 16.97 -24.87
N PRO A 41 21.32 18.29 -24.72
CA PRO A 41 21.98 18.96 -23.61
C PRO A 41 21.27 18.70 -22.30
N PRO A 42 21.97 18.82 -21.15
CA PRO A 42 21.33 18.72 -19.84
C PRO A 42 20.16 19.71 -19.71
N PRO A 43 19.00 19.33 -19.18
CA PRO A 43 17.91 20.27 -18.94
C PRO A 43 18.34 21.37 -17.96
N ALA A 44 18.01 22.64 -18.26
CA ALA A 44 18.40 23.78 -17.42
C ALA A 44 17.91 23.64 -15.94
N CYS A 45 16.79 22.95 -15.71
CA CYS A 45 16.29 22.71 -14.36
C CYS A 45 17.22 21.84 -13.50
N MET A 46 18.12 21.04 -14.11
CA MET A 46 19.08 20.18 -13.38
C MET A 46 20.33 20.95 -12.92
N SER A 47 20.49 22.19 -13.30
CA SER A 47 21.61 23.05 -12.87
C SER A 47 21.39 23.73 -11.52
N ARG A 48 20.23 23.54 -10.91
CA ARG A 48 19.87 24.09 -9.60
C ARG A 48 19.50 22.99 -8.62
N PRO A 49 19.73 23.17 -7.29
CA PRO A 49 19.26 22.25 -6.29
C PRO A 49 17.74 22.04 -6.34
N LEU A 50 17.28 20.87 -5.89
CA LEU A 50 15.85 20.61 -5.71
C LEU A 50 15.30 21.50 -4.59
N GLU A 51 14.28 22.28 -4.92
CA GLU A 51 13.49 23.04 -3.96
C GLU A 51 12.08 22.46 -3.91
N ALA A 52 11.65 22.01 -2.72
CA ALA A 52 10.29 21.52 -2.49
C ALA A 52 9.62 22.42 -1.44
N PRO A 53 8.42 22.96 -1.73
CA PRO A 53 7.73 23.78 -0.75
C PRO A 53 7.26 22.97 0.43
N LEU A 54 7.27 23.55 1.63
CA LEU A 54 6.63 22.96 2.79
C LEU A 54 5.10 23.01 2.62
N ARG A 55 4.43 21.90 2.97
CA ARG A 55 2.98 21.78 2.95
C ARG A 55 2.53 20.96 4.14
N TYR A 56 1.40 21.35 4.72
CA TYR A 56 0.69 20.52 5.68
C TYR A 56 -0.18 19.51 4.93
N LEU A 57 0.20 18.26 4.98
CA LEU A 57 -0.49 17.19 4.25
C LEU A 57 -1.65 16.65 5.12
N PHE A 58 -2.75 17.40 5.15
CA PHE A 58 -3.98 17.07 5.87
C PHE A 58 -5.06 16.48 4.94
N GLY A 59 -4.63 15.89 3.82
CA GLY A 59 -5.45 15.03 2.97
C GLY A 59 -5.45 13.57 3.46
N PRO A 60 -6.12 12.65 2.77
CA PRO A 60 -6.19 11.22 3.15
C PRO A 60 -4.89 10.44 2.90
N GLY A 61 -3.79 11.14 2.72
CA GLY A 61 -2.44 10.62 2.53
C GLY A 61 -1.90 10.83 1.11
N PRO A 62 -0.54 10.98 1.00
CA PRO A 62 0.44 10.75 2.06
C PRO A 62 0.35 11.74 3.22
N SER A 63 0.85 11.35 4.41
CA SER A 63 1.00 12.22 5.58
C SER A 63 2.41 12.79 5.68
N ASN A 64 2.62 13.88 6.43
CA ASN A 64 3.96 14.40 6.67
C ASN A 64 4.81 13.36 7.42
N VAL A 65 6.09 13.32 7.05
CA VAL A 65 7.06 12.38 7.62
C VAL A 65 7.78 13.05 8.78
N PRO A 66 7.86 12.43 9.99
CA PRO A 66 8.57 13.02 11.11
C PRO A 66 10.08 13.12 10.83
N PRO A 67 10.78 14.12 11.43
CA PRO A 67 12.21 14.34 11.21
C PRO A 67 13.08 13.11 11.46
N ARG A 68 12.76 12.30 12.47
CA ARG A 68 13.47 11.06 12.82
C ARG A 68 13.41 10.05 11.68
N VAL A 69 12.26 9.90 11.03
CA VAL A 69 12.06 8.98 9.89
C VAL A 69 12.77 9.50 8.64
N LEU A 70 12.70 10.83 8.37
CA LEU A 70 13.45 11.46 7.29
C LEU A 70 14.95 11.25 7.45
N ALA A 71 15.48 11.46 8.67
CA ALA A 71 16.89 11.25 8.97
C ALA A 71 17.31 9.79 8.77
N ALA A 72 16.47 8.83 9.10
CA ALA A 72 16.73 7.42 8.83
C ALA A 72 16.81 7.11 7.32
N GLY A 73 15.84 7.58 6.55
CA GLY A 73 15.83 7.41 5.09
C GLY A 73 16.96 8.12 4.35
N GLY A 74 17.54 9.18 4.96
CA GLY A 74 18.69 9.93 4.45
C GLY A 74 20.06 9.36 4.82
N ARG A 75 20.16 8.23 5.53
CA ARG A 75 21.43 7.60 5.86
C ARG A 75 22.15 7.05 4.62
N PRO A 76 23.50 6.95 4.65
CA PRO A 76 24.24 6.22 3.63
C PRO A 76 23.66 4.82 3.45
N ILE A 77 23.42 4.43 2.20
CA ILE A 77 22.88 3.11 1.90
C ILE A 77 23.94 2.03 2.06
N ILE A 78 23.51 0.83 2.43
CA ILE A 78 24.30 -0.41 2.43
C ILE A 78 23.80 -1.32 1.33
N GLY A 79 24.59 -2.33 0.97
CA GLY A 79 24.15 -3.31 -0.03
C GLY A 79 22.92 -4.08 0.45
N HIS A 80 21.92 -4.19 -0.43
CA HIS A 80 20.65 -4.86 -0.12
C HIS A 80 20.77 -6.37 0.17
N MET A 81 21.95 -6.97 -0.11
CA MET A 81 22.29 -8.37 0.22
C MET A 81 23.33 -8.47 1.33
N HIS A 82 23.68 -7.38 2.02
CA HIS A 82 24.56 -7.44 3.17
C HIS A 82 23.84 -8.04 4.39
N SER A 83 24.59 -8.68 5.28
CA SER A 83 24.06 -9.24 6.53
C SER A 83 23.32 -8.21 7.39
N GLU A 84 23.88 -7.00 7.49
CA GLU A 84 23.30 -5.89 8.23
C GLU A 84 21.94 -5.45 7.65
N MET A 85 21.77 -5.55 6.31
CA MET A 85 20.49 -5.28 5.69
C MET A 85 19.48 -6.37 6.02
N PHE A 86 19.92 -7.64 6.08
CA PHE A 86 19.06 -8.74 6.50
C PHE A 86 18.61 -8.61 7.95
N GLU A 87 19.46 -8.09 8.84
CA GLU A 87 19.10 -7.77 10.23
C GLU A 87 18.02 -6.71 10.26
N ILE A 88 18.18 -5.61 9.51
CA ILE A 88 17.16 -4.55 9.39
C ILE A 88 15.84 -5.09 8.82
N MET A 89 15.88 -5.96 7.80
CA MET A 89 14.69 -6.59 7.25
C MET A 89 13.99 -7.48 8.30
N ASN A 90 14.74 -8.18 9.15
CA ASN A 90 14.17 -8.96 10.26
C ASN A 90 13.53 -8.06 11.33
N GLU A 91 14.13 -6.91 11.64
CA GLU A 91 13.53 -5.92 12.55
C GLU A 91 12.24 -5.32 11.96
N ILE A 92 12.22 -5.03 10.65
CA ILE A 92 11.00 -4.58 9.94
C ILE A 92 9.92 -5.65 10.03
N LYS A 93 10.25 -6.92 9.79
CA LYS A 93 9.31 -8.05 9.94
C LYS A 93 8.68 -8.06 11.33
N GLN A 94 9.51 -8.01 12.38
CA GLN A 94 9.04 -7.98 13.77
C GLN A 94 8.17 -6.74 14.05
N GLY A 95 8.57 -5.58 13.54
CA GLY A 95 7.78 -4.35 13.66
C GLY A 95 6.41 -4.45 12.96
N ILE A 96 6.34 -5.11 11.79
CA ILE A 96 5.07 -5.37 11.08
C ILE A 96 4.23 -6.38 11.87
N GLN A 97 4.82 -7.47 12.38
CA GLN A 97 4.12 -8.44 13.21
C GLN A 97 3.49 -7.76 14.44
N TYR A 98 4.23 -6.89 15.11
CA TYR A 98 3.69 -6.07 16.20
C TYR A 98 2.54 -5.17 15.72
N ALA A 99 2.73 -4.43 14.64
CA ALA A 99 1.72 -3.49 14.14
C ALA A 99 0.43 -4.18 13.67
N PHE A 100 0.53 -5.40 13.16
CA PHE A 100 -0.60 -6.22 12.70
C PHE A 100 -1.19 -7.11 13.80
N GLN A 101 -0.49 -7.24 14.93
CA GLN A 101 -0.82 -8.18 16.02
C GLN A 101 -0.93 -9.62 15.48
N THR A 102 0.19 -10.10 14.93
CA THR A 102 0.28 -11.44 14.33
C THR A 102 1.60 -12.13 14.64
N ASN A 103 1.54 -13.45 14.75
CA ASN A 103 2.72 -14.33 14.82
C ASN A 103 3.09 -14.93 13.45
N ASN A 104 2.43 -14.53 12.38
CA ASN A 104 2.66 -15.08 11.05
C ASN A 104 4.11 -14.90 10.60
N ASN A 105 4.77 -16.00 10.29
CA ASN A 105 6.15 -15.96 9.77
C ASN A 105 6.21 -15.31 8.38
N MET A 106 5.18 -15.50 7.54
CA MET A 106 5.11 -14.94 6.20
C MET A 106 4.68 -13.46 6.25
N THR A 107 5.57 -12.64 6.84
CA THR A 107 5.42 -11.20 7.05
C THR A 107 6.60 -10.47 6.45
N LEU A 108 6.34 -9.44 5.65
CA LEU A 108 7.37 -8.67 4.93
C LEU A 108 6.86 -7.28 4.50
N ALA A 109 7.74 -6.46 3.93
CA ALA A 109 7.38 -5.22 3.28
C ALA A 109 7.64 -5.31 1.77
N MET A 110 6.59 -5.13 0.96
CA MET A 110 6.69 -5.07 -0.49
C MET A 110 7.45 -3.82 -0.93
N SER A 111 8.25 -3.95 -1.99
CA SER A 111 8.87 -2.81 -2.69
C SER A 111 7.83 -2.16 -3.60
N GLY A 112 7.13 -1.15 -3.08
CA GLY A 112 6.06 -0.47 -3.82
C GLY A 112 5.00 0.15 -2.90
N SER A 113 3.90 0.58 -3.48
CA SER A 113 2.78 1.20 -2.76
C SER A 113 1.82 0.14 -2.18
N GLY A 114 0.79 0.58 -1.45
CA GLY A 114 -0.29 -0.31 -0.99
C GLY A 114 -0.93 -1.12 -2.12
N HIS A 115 -1.03 -0.58 -3.35
CA HIS A 115 -1.48 -1.35 -4.51
C HIS A 115 -0.58 -2.55 -4.82
N THR A 116 0.74 -2.41 -4.63
CA THR A 116 1.68 -3.52 -4.83
C THR A 116 1.38 -4.67 -3.86
N ALA A 117 1.05 -4.38 -2.61
CA ALA A 117 0.64 -5.39 -1.65
C ALA A 117 -0.74 -5.98 -1.97
N MET A 118 -1.68 -5.14 -2.42
CA MET A 118 -3.00 -5.56 -2.91
C MET A 118 -2.88 -6.57 -4.07
N GLU A 119 -2.11 -6.25 -5.10
CA GLU A 119 -1.84 -7.16 -6.23
C GLU A 119 -1.09 -8.41 -5.78
N CYS A 120 -0.09 -8.28 -4.91
CA CYS A 120 0.65 -9.42 -4.36
C CYS A 120 -0.30 -10.41 -3.66
N ALA A 121 -1.22 -9.92 -2.82
CA ALA A 121 -2.20 -10.76 -2.15
C ALA A 121 -3.05 -11.56 -3.15
N ILE A 122 -3.62 -10.87 -4.15
CA ILE A 122 -4.51 -11.48 -5.14
C ILE A 122 -3.74 -12.45 -6.04
N PHE A 123 -2.60 -12.03 -6.61
CA PHE A 123 -1.83 -12.83 -7.57
C PHE A 123 -1.26 -14.11 -6.97
N ASN A 124 -1.05 -14.15 -5.65
CA ASN A 124 -0.53 -15.34 -4.97
C ASN A 124 -1.62 -16.28 -4.44
N THR A 125 -2.83 -15.80 -4.15
CA THR A 125 -3.86 -16.60 -3.48
C THR A 125 -5.06 -16.95 -4.37
N VAL A 126 -5.17 -16.33 -5.54
CA VAL A 126 -6.25 -16.61 -6.50
C VAL A 126 -5.66 -17.16 -7.80
N GLU A 127 -6.32 -18.16 -8.40
CA GLU A 127 -5.97 -18.72 -9.72
C GLU A 127 -7.05 -18.36 -10.76
N PRO A 128 -6.70 -18.31 -12.07
CA PRO A 128 -7.68 -18.04 -13.11
C PRO A 128 -8.89 -18.98 -13.03
N GLY A 129 -10.09 -18.42 -13.09
CA GLY A 129 -11.37 -19.15 -13.00
C GLY A 129 -11.88 -19.39 -11.58
N GLU A 130 -11.09 -19.11 -10.53
CA GLU A 130 -11.57 -19.17 -9.15
C GLU A 130 -12.54 -18.03 -8.83
N SER A 131 -13.43 -18.26 -7.89
CA SER A 131 -14.43 -17.29 -7.44
C SER A 131 -13.85 -16.38 -6.35
N VAL A 132 -14.00 -15.07 -6.50
CA VAL A 132 -13.60 -14.06 -5.52
C VAL A 132 -14.81 -13.21 -5.16
N LEU A 133 -15.02 -12.94 -3.88
CA LEU A 133 -16.04 -12.01 -3.37
C LEU A 133 -15.37 -10.71 -2.93
N VAL A 134 -15.86 -9.58 -3.41
CA VAL A 134 -15.31 -8.26 -3.10
C VAL A 134 -16.37 -7.37 -2.47
N ALA A 135 -16.13 -6.88 -1.27
CA ALA A 135 -16.93 -5.85 -0.63
C ALA A 135 -16.60 -4.48 -1.25
N VAL A 136 -17.61 -3.82 -1.83
CA VAL A 136 -17.46 -2.55 -2.55
C VAL A 136 -18.36 -1.50 -1.89
N ASN A 137 -17.77 -0.63 -1.07
CA ASN A 137 -18.40 0.54 -0.46
C ASN A 137 -17.59 1.82 -0.68
N GLY A 138 -16.61 1.76 -1.58
CA GLY A 138 -15.71 2.82 -1.99
C GLY A 138 -14.76 2.34 -3.08
N ILE A 139 -13.78 3.19 -3.41
CA ILE A 139 -12.86 2.96 -4.54
C ILE A 139 -11.97 1.72 -4.37
N TRP A 140 -11.63 1.34 -3.13
CA TRP A 140 -10.65 0.26 -2.91
C TRP A 140 -11.23 -1.10 -3.24
N GLY A 141 -12.51 -1.33 -2.96
CA GLY A 141 -13.23 -2.51 -3.43
C GLY A 141 -13.32 -2.58 -4.96
N GLU A 142 -13.61 -1.46 -5.64
CA GLU A 142 -13.61 -1.38 -7.10
C GLU A 142 -12.23 -1.76 -7.68
N ARG A 143 -11.13 -1.30 -7.05
CA ARG A 143 -9.77 -1.64 -7.48
C ARG A 143 -9.46 -3.13 -7.37
N VAL A 144 -9.83 -3.75 -6.27
CA VAL A 144 -9.63 -5.20 -6.08
C VAL A 144 -10.45 -6.00 -7.08
N ALA A 145 -11.70 -5.61 -7.34
CA ALA A 145 -12.53 -6.26 -8.34
C ALA A 145 -11.85 -6.23 -9.72
N GLU A 146 -11.41 -5.05 -10.17
CA GLU A 146 -10.68 -4.86 -11.43
C GLU A 146 -9.38 -5.69 -11.51
N ILE A 147 -8.59 -5.74 -10.43
CA ILE A 147 -7.35 -6.52 -10.38
C ILE A 147 -7.65 -8.01 -10.47
N ALA A 148 -8.66 -8.49 -9.75
CA ALA A 148 -9.05 -9.90 -9.79
C ALA A 148 -9.61 -10.31 -11.17
N GLU A 149 -10.39 -9.45 -11.82
CA GLU A 149 -10.88 -9.67 -13.19
C GLU A 149 -9.72 -9.78 -14.19
N ARG A 150 -8.74 -8.88 -14.12
CA ARG A 150 -7.55 -8.88 -15.00
C ARG A 150 -6.75 -10.18 -14.92
N MET A 151 -6.70 -10.81 -13.75
CA MET A 151 -6.04 -12.11 -13.64
C MET A 151 -6.92 -13.30 -14.03
N GLY A 152 -8.17 -13.08 -14.44
CA GLY A 152 -9.10 -14.10 -14.89
C GLY A 152 -9.93 -14.77 -13.79
N ALA A 153 -10.07 -14.16 -12.63
CA ALA A 153 -10.96 -14.63 -11.57
C ALA A 153 -12.44 -14.40 -11.93
N LYS A 154 -13.33 -15.19 -11.34
CA LYS A 154 -14.78 -14.95 -11.35
C LYS A 154 -15.14 -14.03 -10.19
N VAL A 155 -15.27 -12.73 -10.48
CA VAL A 155 -15.51 -11.72 -9.45
C VAL A 155 -17.01 -11.59 -9.15
N HIS A 156 -17.35 -11.64 -7.87
CA HIS A 156 -18.65 -11.31 -7.32
C HIS A 156 -18.51 -10.10 -6.40
N THR A 157 -19.42 -9.16 -6.47
CA THR A 157 -19.38 -7.94 -5.66
C THR A 157 -20.55 -7.87 -4.70
N LEU A 158 -20.26 -7.52 -3.44
CA LEU A 158 -21.24 -7.10 -2.45
C LEU A 158 -21.14 -5.57 -2.36
N VAL A 159 -22.18 -4.86 -2.80
CA VAL A 159 -22.10 -3.41 -3.03
C VAL A 159 -22.92 -2.63 -2.02
N LYS A 160 -22.34 -1.57 -1.45
CA LYS A 160 -23.01 -0.52 -0.68
C LYS A 160 -22.67 0.85 -1.26
N THR A 161 -23.55 1.81 -1.01
CA THR A 161 -23.24 3.22 -1.29
C THR A 161 -22.07 3.70 -0.44
N PRO A 162 -21.29 4.71 -0.87
CA PRO A 162 -20.22 5.27 -0.07
C PRO A 162 -20.68 5.63 1.35
N GLY A 163 -19.92 5.17 2.36
CA GLY A 163 -20.28 5.33 3.77
C GLY A 163 -21.17 4.23 4.36
N GLY A 164 -21.63 3.27 3.57
CA GLY A 164 -22.31 2.08 4.06
C GLY A 164 -21.32 0.98 4.50
N HIS A 165 -21.69 0.20 5.51
CA HIS A 165 -20.96 -0.98 5.97
C HIS A 165 -21.76 -2.27 5.67
N PHE A 166 -21.09 -3.41 5.71
CA PHE A 166 -21.69 -4.73 5.50
C PHE A 166 -21.98 -5.39 6.85
N THR A 167 -23.17 -5.94 7.02
CA THR A 167 -23.51 -6.75 8.20
C THR A 167 -22.96 -8.17 8.03
N ASN A 168 -22.70 -8.86 9.14
CA ASN A 168 -22.28 -10.27 9.13
C ASN A 168 -23.29 -11.18 8.41
N ALA A 169 -24.58 -10.90 8.51
CA ALA A 169 -25.62 -11.64 7.79
C ALA A 169 -25.53 -11.48 6.26
N GLU A 170 -25.28 -10.28 5.78
CA GLU A 170 -25.07 -10.03 4.33
C GLU A 170 -23.80 -10.70 3.81
N ILE A 171 -22.71 -10.63 4.60
CA ILE A 171 -21.44 -11.30 4.27
C ILE A 171 -21.65 -12.82 4.22
N GLU A 172 -22.26 -13.42 5.24
CA GLU A 172 -22.50 -14.86 5.30
C GLU A 172 -23.37 -15.35 4.13
N GLN A 173 -24.43 -14.62 3.82
CA GLN A 173 -25.29 -14.93 2.68
C GLN A 173 -24.51 -14.92 1.36
N ALA A 174 -23.63 -13.95 1.16
CA ALA A 174 -22.82 -13.84 -0.05
C ALA A 174 -21.76 -14.95 -0.11
N LEU A 175 -21.09 -15.29 1.01
CA LEU A 175 -20.14 -16.40 1.10
C LEU A 175 -20.80 -17.73 0.78
N ALA A 176 -21.98 -18.00 1.36
CA ALA A 176 -22.74 -19.23 1.10
C ALA A 176 -23.17 -19.36 -0.37
N LYS A 177 -23.59 -18.26 -0.97
CA LYS A 177 -24.08 -18.19 -2.36
C LYS A 177 -22.95 -18.41 -3.38
N HIS A 178 -21.83 -17.70 -3.21
CA HIS A 178 -20.79 -17.62 -4.24
C HIS A 178 -19.62 -18.57 -3.97
N LYS A 179 -19.47 -19.07 -2.76
CA LYS A 179 -18.40 -20.00 -2.32
C LYS A 179 -17.02 -19.56 -2.81
N PRO A 180 -16.61 -18.30 -2.52
CA PRO A 180 -15.35 -17.75 -3.02
C PRO A 180 -14.16 -18.39 -2.32
N VAL A 181 -13.00 -18.42 -2.99
CA VAL A 181 -11.72 -18.78 -2.36
C VAL A 181 -11.14 -17.64 -1.53
N LEU A 182 -11.52 -16.39 -1.87
CA LEU A 182 -11.07 -15.17 -1.23
C LEU A 182 -12.24 -14.18 -1.09
N PHE A 183 -12.38 -13.60 0.10
CA PHE A 183 -13.22 -12.44 0.38
C PHE A 183 -12.34 -11.23 0.69
N PHE A 184 -12.56 -10.13 -0.01
CA PHE A 184 -11.87 -8.86 0.23
C PHE A 184 -12.76 -7.86 0.97
N LEU A 185 -12.19 -7.21 1.99
CA LEU A 185 -12.83 -6.14 2.75
C LEU A 185 -11.86 -5.00 3.03
N THR A 186 -12.31 -3.74 2.83
CA THR A 186 -11.58 -2.55 3.26
C THR A 186 -11.94 -2.22 4.70
N HIS A 187 -10.98 -2.33 5.64
CA HIS A 187 -11.19 -1.92 7.03
C HIS A 187 -11.30 -0.40 7.17
N GLY A 188 -10.41 0.35 6.53
CA GLY A 188 -10.44 1.81 6.51
C GLY A 188 -10.72 2.38 5.11
N GLU A 189 -11.98 2.61 4.75
CA GLU A 189 -12.35 3.15 3.43
C GLU A 189 -12.19 4.68 3.39
N SER A 190 -11.00 5.11 2.97
CA SER A 190 -10.60 6.52 2.97
C SER A 190 -11.32 7.39 1.94
N SER A 191 -11.98 6.82 0.94
CA SER A 191 -12.75 7.59 -0.04
C SER A 191 -14.06 8.11 0.56
N ALA A 192 -14.60 7.43 1.58
CA ALA A 192 -15.82 7.80 2.30
C ALA A 192 -15.59 8.15 3.78
N GLY A 193 -14.42 7.83 4.36
CA GLY A 193 -14.11 8.07 5.77
C GLY A 193 -14.78 7.08 6.72
N LEU A 194 -14.95 5.83 6.28
CA LEU A 194 -15.57 4.75 7.04
C LEU A 194 -14.52 3.80 7.62
N VAL A 195 -14.70 3.37 8.87
CA VAL A 195 -14.06 2.19 9.44
C VAL A 195 -15.08 1.05 9.53
N HIS A 196 -14.75 -0.11 8.96
CA HIS A 196 -15.64 -1.27 8.94
C HIS A 196 -15.44 -2.12 10.20
N PRO A 197 -16.52 -2.52 10.91
CA PRO A 197 -16.43 -3.47 12.01
C PRO A 197 -15.89 -4.83 11.52
N MET A 198 -14.94 -5.41 12.27
CA MET A 198 -14.30 -6.68 11.87
C MET A 198 -14.78 -7.89 12.67
N ASP A 199 -15.56 -7.68 13.73
CA ASP A 199 -15.97 -8.75 14.65
C ASP A 199 -16.76 -9.84 13.93
N GLY A 200 -16.27 -11.09 14.04
CA GLY A 200 -16.88 -12.28 13.45
C GLY A 200 -16.69 -12.46 11.93
N VAL A 201 -16.14 -11.47 11.22
CA VAL A 201 -15.97 -11.56 9.75
C VAL A 201 -15.00 -12.69 9.38
N GLY A 202 -13.87 -12.81 10.08
CA GLY A 202 -12.90 -13.90 9.86
C GLY A 202 -13.50 -15.27 10.13
N ASP A 203 -14.28 -15.42 11.22
CA ASP A 203 -14.95 -16.67 11.56
C ASP A 203 -15.93 -17.12 10.48
N LEU A 204 -16.68 -16.18 9.91
CA LEU A 204 -17.56 -16.45 8.78
C LEU A 204 -16.79 -16.91 7.55
N CYS A 205 -15.67 -16.25 7.21
CA CYS A 205 -14.82 -16.68 6.12
C CYS A 205 -14.27 -18.09 6.35
N HIS A 206 -13.76 -18.37 7.54
CA HIS A 206 -13.24 -19.70 7.90
C HIS A 206 -14.32 -20.78 7.84
N LYS A 207 -15.53 -20.51 8.33
CA LYS A 207 -16.70 -21.40 8.25
C LYS A 207 -17.03 -21.79 6.80
N HIS A 208 -16.84 -20.88 5.86
CA HIS A 208 -17.10 -21.09 4.43
C HIS A 208 -15.85 -21.51 3.63
N ASN A 209 -14.76 -21.89 4.29
CA ASN A 209 -13.47 -22.24 3.68
C ASN A 209 -12.94 -21.17 2.69
N CYS A 210 -13.14 -19.93 3.04
CA CYS A 210 -12.72 -18.73 2.29
C CYS A 210 -11.56 -18.04 3.02
N LEU A 211 -10.59 -17.46 2.30
CA LEU A 211 -9.58 -16.60 2.87
C LEU A 211 -10.13 -15.19 3.03
N LEU A 212 -9.81 -14.52 4.15
CA LEU A 212 -10.12 -13.12 4.37
C LEU A 212 -8.91 -12.24 4.06
N LEU A 213 -9.03 -11.38 3.05
CA LEU A 213 -8.06 -10.34 2.69
C LEU A 213 -8.57 -8.98 3.16
N VAL A 214 -7.79 -8.29 3.98
CA VAL A 214 -8.15 -6.98 4.53
C VAL A 214 -7.18 -5.88 4.09
N ASP A 215 -7.74 -4.79 3.57
CA ASP A 215 -7.04 -3.52 3.34
C ASP A 215 -7.09 -2.67 4.61
N SER A 216 -5.94 -2.41 5.22
CA SER A 216 -5.81 -1.53 6.38
C SER A 216 -4.99 -0.26 6.08
N VAL A 217 -4.83 0.10 4.80
CA VAL A 217 -3.97 1.22 4.41
C VAL A 217 -4.31 2.50 5.15
N ALA A 218 -5.58 2.82 5.32
CA ALA A 218 -5.99 4.05 5.98
C ALA A 218 -6.26 3.90 7.49
N SER A 219 -6.33 2.69 8.01
CA SER A 219 -6.74 2.43 9.40
C SER A 219 -5.64 1.91 10.31
N LEU A 220 -4.61 1.23 9.76
CA LEU A 220 -3.55 0.66 10.59
C LEU A 220 -2.89 1.74 11.45
N GLY A 221 -2.74 1.46 12.75
CA GLY A 221 -2.20 2.39 13.72
C GLY A 221 -3.17 3.51 14.16
N ALA A 222 -4.29 3.69 13.48
CA ALA A 222 -5.29 4.72 13.78
C ALA A 222 -6.62 4.16 14.34
N ALA A 223 -6.95 2.92 14.03
CA ALA A 223 -8.12 2.20 14.53
C ALA A 223 -7.73 0.79 14.96
N PRO A 224 -8.42 0.17 15.93
CA PRO A 224 -8.13 -1.19 16.39
C PRO A 224 -8.23 -2.20 15.26
N LEU A 225 -7.20 -3.04 15.12
CA LEU A 225 -7.16 -4.16 14.18
C LEU A 225 -6.17 -5.21 14.70
N LEU A 226 -6.62 -6.45 14.87
CA LEU A 226 -5.89 -7.55 15.50
C LEU A 226 -5.95 -8.77 14.56
N MET A 227 -4.92 -8.94 13.73
CA MET A 227 -4.93 -9.91 12.63
C MET A 227 -5.24 -11.33 13.09
N ASP A 228 -4.53 -11.83 14.10
CA ASP A 228 -4.69 -13.21 14.55
C ASP A 228 -6.02 -13.41 15.30
N GLU A 229 -6.39 -12.49 16.19
CA GLU A 229 -7.61 -12.55 16.98
C GLU A 229 -8.87 -12.48 16.10
N GLN A 230 -8.83 -11.68 15.04
CA GLN A 230 -9.94 -11.49 14.11
C GLN A 230 -9.92 -12.46 12.93
N ASN A 231 -9.08 -13.49 12.97
CA ASN A 231 -8.96 -14.52 11.93
C ASN A 231 -8.78 -13.96 10.51
N ILE A 232 -7.95 -12.90 10.38
CA ILE A 232 -7.60 -12.31 9.08
C ILE A 232 -6.49 -13.14 8.45
N ASP A 233 -6.71 -13.65 7.23
CA ASP A 233 -5.73 -14.48 6.55
C ASP A 233 -4.65 -13.68 5.84
N ILE A 234 -5.00 -12.49 5.31
CA ILE A 234 -4.06 -11.62 4.61
C ILE A 234 -4.38 -10.19 5.02
N LEU A 235 -3.37 -9.51 5.54
CA LEU A 235 -3.47 -8.11 5.94
C LEU A 235 -2.37 -7.29 5.28
N TYR A 236 -2.72 -6.15 4.70
CA TYR A 236 -1.72 -5.22 4.17
C TYR A 236 -2.02 -3.76 4.50
N THR A 237 -0.97 -2.96 4.42
CA THR A 237 -1.05 -1.51 4.59
C THR A 237 -0.06 -0.78 3.68
N GLY A 238 -0.05 0.55 3.73
CA GLY A 238 0.93 1.40 3.06
C GLY A 238 1.73 2.22 4.07
N SER A 239 2.99 2.47 3.79
CA SER A 239 3.91 3.19 4.68
C SER A 239 3.55 4.66 4.91
N GLN A 240 2.85 5.30 3.95
CA GLN A 240 2.66 6.75 3.87
C GLN A 240 1.44 7.30 4.62
N LYS A 241 0.74 6.47 5.39
CA LYS A 241 -0.45 6.84 6.18
C LYS A 241 -0.07 7.08 7.65
N ALA A 242 -0.76 6.44 8.59
CA ALA A 242 -0.47 6.62 10.01
C ALA A 242 0.92 6.11 10.44
N LEU A 243 1.56 5.26 9.66
CA LEU A 243 2.97 4.90 9.86
C LEU A 243 3.93 6.06 9.60
N ASN A 244 3.57 7.07 8.78
CA ASN A 244 4.38 8.26 8.48
C ASN A 244 5.78 7.99 7.90
N ALA A 245 5.97 6.88 7.20
CA ALA A 245 7.14 6.71 6.35
C ALA A 245 6.87 7.25 4.94
N PRO A 246 7.89 7.57 4.14
CA PRO A 246 7.70 7.90 2.75
C PRO A 246 6.94 6.79 2.00
N PRO A 247 6.13 7.11 0.97
CA PRO A 247 5.55 6.10 0.09
C PRO A 247 6.65 5.30 -0.61
N GLY A 248 6.38 4.02 -0.90
CA GLY A 248 7.32 3.14 -1.62
C GLY A 248 7.61 1.83 -0.92
N THR A 249 7.04 1.60 0.27
CA THR A 249 7.04 0.30 0.94
C THR A 249 5.62 -0.03 1.43
N ALA A 250 5.25 -1.32 1.37
CA ALA A 250 3.93 -1.76 1.79
C ALA A 250 4.03 -3.04 2.64
N PRO A 251 3.84 -2.94 3.96
CA PRO A 251 3.73 -4.08 4.86
C PRO A 251 2.61 -5.03 4.46
N ILE A 252 2.88 -6.34 4.50
CA ILE A 252 1.92 -7.40 4.24
C ILE A 252 2.24 -8.62 5.09
N SER A 253 1.21 -9.36 5.50
CA SER A 253 1.34 -10.62 6.23
C SER A 253 0.31 -11.63 5.73
N PHE A 254 0.69 -12.92 5.74
CA PHE A 254 -0.12 -14.05 5.29
C PHE A 254 -0.20 -15.10 6.40
N SER A 255 -1.41 -15.57 6.70
CA SER A 255 -1.66 -16.67 7.62
C SER A 255 -1.14 -18.00 7.07
N GLU A 256 -1.04 -19.00 7.91
CA GLU A 256 -0.70 -20.37 7.47
C GLU A 256 -1.70 -20.89 6.41
N ARG A 257 -3.01 -20.58 6.54
CA ARG A 257 -4.02 -20.94 5.55
C ARG A 257 -3.76 -20.26 4.20
N ALA A 258 -3.38 -18.98 4.21
CA ALA A 258 -3.00 -18.26 3.00
C ALA A 258 -1.72 -18.83 2.38
N CYS A 259 -0.72 -19.20 3.21
CA CYS A 259 0.51 -19.85 2.76
C CYS A 259 0.21 -21.21 2.10
N GLN A 260 -0.64 -22.04 2.71
CA GLN A 260 -1.07 -23.30 2.11
C GLN A 260 -1.72 -23.10 0.74
N LYS A 261 -2.59 -22.07 0.59
CA LYS A 261 -3.18 -21.75 -0.70
C LYS A 261 -2.12 -21.28 -1.71
N MET A 262 -1.19 -20.43 -1.30
CA MET A 262 -0.14 -19.88 -2.16
C MET A 262 0.82 -20.95 -2.69
N PHE A 263 1.31 -21.83 -1.83
CA PHE A 263 2.34 -22.81 -2.20
C PHE A 263 1.80 -24.11 -2.81
N ASN A 264 0.48 -24.35 -2.73
CA ASN A 264 -0.20 -25.45 -3.40
C ASN A 264 -0.85 -25.06 -4.75
N ARG A 265 -0.49 -23.90 -5.31
CA ARG A 265 -1.00 -23.43 -6.60
C ARG A 265 -0.62 -24.40 -7.74
N LYS A 266 -1.50 -24.49 -8.74
CA LYS A 266 -1.26 -25.23 -10.00
C LYS A 266 -0.58 -24.36 -11.04
N THR A 267 -0.81 -23.05 -11.00
CA THR A 267 -0.27 -22.06 -11.95
C THR A 267 0.69 -21.10 -11.21
N LYS A 268 1.70 -20.59 -11.91
CA LYS A 268 2.58 -19.55 -11.35
C LYS A 268 1.83 -18.24 -11.20
N PRO A 269 2.16 -17.42 -10.18
CA PRO A 269 1.70 -16.04 -10.12
C PRO A 269 2.02 -15.28 -11.42
N VAL A 270 1.13 -14.37 -11.85
CA VAL A 270 1.28 -13.63 -13.10
C VAL A 270 2.42 -12.60 -13.08
N SER A 271 2.91 -12.23 -11.90
CA SER A 271 3.99 -11.27 -11.70
C SER A 271 5.18 -11.94 -11.03
N TYR A 272 6.35 -11.95 -11.70
CA TYR A 272 7.60 -12.42 -11.10
C TYR A 272 8.00 -11.57 -9.89
N LEU A 273 7.84 -10.23 -9.98
CA LEU A 273 8.21 -9.32 -8.90
C LEU A 273 7.40 -9.56 -7.61
N LEU A 274 6.16 -10.02 -7.75
CA LEU A 274 5.22 -10.23 -6.65
C LEU A 274 5.08 -11.70 -6.25
N ASP A 275 5.88 -12.59 -6.84
CA ASP A 275 5.82 -14.02 -6.57
C ASP A 275 6.39 -14.36 -5.19
N MET A 276 5.50 -14.77 -4.28
CA MET A 276 5.86 -15.09 -2.89
C MET A 276 6.76 -16.33 -2.78
N SER A 277 6.85 -17.20 -3.79
CA SER A 277 7.78 -18.32 -3.80
C SER A 277 9.25 -17.88 -3.83
N TYR A 278 9.53 -16.67 -4.36
CA TYR A 278 10.86 -16.04 -4.34
C TYR A 278 11.00 -15.01 -3.22
N LEU A 279 9.95 -14.19 -3.00
CA LEU A 279 9.98 -13.15 -1.96
C LEU A 279 10.13 -13.74 -0.56
N SER A 280 9.54 -14.91 -0.29
CA SER A 280 9.69 -15.59 1.00
C SER A 280 11.16 -15.87 1.34
N ASN A 281 11.94 -16.36 0.39
CA ASN A 281 13.37 -16.58 0.57
C ASN A 281 14.14 -15.26 0.73
N TYR A 282 13.89 -14.28 -0.15
CA TYR A 282 14.55 -12.97 -0.07
C TYR A 282 14.35 -12.27 1.29
N TRP A 283 13.19 -12.46 1.91
CA TRP A 283 12.88 -11.97 3.25
C TRP A 283 13.25 -12.93 4.39
N GLY A 284 13.79 -14.12 4.08
CA GLY A 284 14.17 -15.12 5.07
C GLY A 284 12.97 -15.74 5.79
N ASN A 285 11.86 -15.90 5.09
CA ASN A 285 10.60 -16.42 5.63
C ASN A 285 10.39 -17.92 5.32
N ASP A 286 11.23 -18.50 4.47
CA ASP A 286 11.14 -19.91 4.04
C ASP A 286 11.98 -20.88 4.87
N GLY A 287 12.67 -20.38 5.90
CA GLY A 287 13.53 -21.18 6.78
C GLY A 287 14.86 -21.64 6.16
N GLN A 288 15.17 -21.22 4.93
CA GLN A 288 16.45 -21.55 4.29
C GLN A 288 17.59 -20.72 4.89
N PRO A 289 18.81 -21.30 5.01
CA PRO A 289 19.94 -20.62 5.62
C PRO A 289 20.47 -19.44 4.80
N ASN A 290 20.25 -19.44 3.49
CA ASN A 290 20.77 -18.43 2.59
C ASN A 290 19.63 -17.71 1.87
N ARG A 291 19.67 -16.39 1.91
CA ARG A 291 18.79 -15.53 1.09
C ARG A 291 19.35 -15.38 -0.32
N ILE A 292 18.48 -15.47 -1.31
CA ILE A 292 18.82 -15.36 -2.73
C ILE A 292 18.34 -14.00 -3.24
N TYR A 293 19.13 -13.37 -4.10
CA TYR A 293 18.76 -12.14 -4.77
C TYR A 293 17.46 -12.32 -5.56
N HIS A 294 16.50 -11.47 -5.32
CA HIS A 294 15.27 -11.38 -6.10
C HIS A 294 15.20 -10.05 -6.87
N HIS A 295 15.30 -8.94 -6.17
CA HIS A 295 15.35 -7.58 -6.73
C HIS A 295 16.12 -6.67 -5.78
N THR A 296 16.51 -5.50 -6.27
CA THR A 296 17.09 -4.48 -5.38
C THR A 296 15.99 -3.73 -4.67
N GLY A 297 15.78 -4.05 -3.39
CA GLY A 297 14.78 -3.40 -2.56
C GLY A 297 15.12 -1.93 -2.25
N PRO A 298 14.13 -1.10 -1.87
CA PRO A 298 14.32 0.32 -1.57
C PRO A 298 14.99 0.53 -0.20
N VAL A 299 16.32 0.39 -0.13
CA VAL A 299 17.10 0.42 1.13
C VAL A 299 16.75 1.63 2.00
N SER A 300 16.76 2.85 1.43
CA SER A 300 16.36 4.07 2.16
C SER A 300 14.91 4.03 2.64
N GLY A 301 14.01 3.44 1.83
CA GLY A 301 12.61 3.21 2.21
C GLY A 301 12.47 2.21 3.36
N PHE A 302 13.29 1.17 3.38
CA PHE A 302 13.32 0.21 4.48
C PHE A 302 13.85 0.84 5.77
N PHE A 303 14.89 1.68 5.69
CA PHE A 303 15.38 2.42 6.86
C PHE A 303 14.27 3.32 7.45
N ALA A 304 13.58 4.06 6.57
CA ALA A 304 12.46 4.91 6.98
C ALA A 304 11.29 4.10 7.57
N LEU A 305 10.93 2.97 6.97
CA LEU A 305 9.87 2.10 7.47
C LEU A 305 10.23 1.50 8.84
N ARG A 306 11.47 1.01 9.00
CA ARG A 306 11.93 0.48 10.28
C ARG A 306 11.79 1.51 11.40
N GLU A 307 12.19 2.75 11.14
CA GLU A 307 12.13 3.81 12.12
C GLU A 307 10.70 4.27 12.43
N SER A 308 9.85 4.26 11.43
CA SER A 308 8.42 4.50 11.55
C SER A 308 7.72 3.44 12.44
N LEU A 309 8.04 2.16 12.22
CA LEU A 309 7.55 1.06 13.06
C LEU A 309 8.06 1.17 14.51
N ALA A 310 9.30 1.64 14.70
CA ALA A 310 9.85 1.91 16.03
C ALA A 310 9.06 2.99 16.76
N ILE A 311 8.71 4.09 16.11
CA ILE A 311 7.87 5.15 16.68
C ILE A 311 6.50 4.60 17.10
N LEU A 312 5.88 3.77 16.26
CA LEU A 312 4.61 3.14 16.61
C LEU A 312 4.74 2.21 17.81
N ALA A 313 5.81 1.41 17.87
CA ALA A 313 6.08 0.53 19.01
C ALA A 313 6.35 1.29 20.32
N GLU A 314 7.08 2.39 20.25
CA GLU A 314 7.33 3.29 21.39
C GLU A 314 6.04 3.96 21.89
N THR A 315 5.15 4.33 20.97
CA THR A 315 3.84 4.92 21.30
C THR A 315 2.91 3.88 21.92
N GLY A 316 2.94 2.65 21.41
CA GLY A 316 2.00 1.59 21.71
C GLY A 316 0.71 1.70 20.89
N LEU A 317 0.19 0.55 20.41
CA LEU A 317 -0.99 0.51 19.54
C LEU A 317 -2.23 1.12 20.20
N GLU A 318 -2.56 0.70 21.42
CA GLU A 318 -3.73 1.20 22.15
C GLU A 318 -3.66 2.71 22.40
N ASN A 319 -2.46 3.22 22.69
CA ASN A 319 -2.23 4.66 22.85
C ASN A 319 -2.42 5.39 21.50
N SER A 320 -1.93 4.82 20.41
CA SER A 320 -2.11 5.38 19.07
C SER A 320 -3.58 5.44 18.69
N TRP A 321 -4.34 4.34 18.87
CA TRP A 321 -5.79 4.29 18.58
C TRP A 321 -6.57 5.30 19.41
N ARG A 322 -6.32 5.35 20.72
CA ARG A 322 -6.97 6.32 21.64
C ARG A 322 -6.68 7.75 21.21
N HIS A 323 -5.42 8.05 20.92
CA HIS A 323 -5.01 9.39 20.51
C HIS A 323 -5.67 9.84 19.20
N HIS A 324 -5.70 8.94 18.18
CA HIS A 324 -6.41 9.24 16.94
C HIS A 324 -7.90 9.49 17.15
N LYS A 325 -8.55 8.69 18.00
CA LYS A 325 -9.97 8.88 18.34
C LYS A 325 -10.21 10.22 19.05
N GLU A 326 -9.42 10.55 20.03
CA GLU A 326 -9.53 11.82 20.79
C GLU A 326 -9.35 13.06 19.88
N VAL A 327 -8.37 13.03 18.98
CA VAL A 327 -8.13 14.12 18.03
C VAL A 327 -9.24 14.20 16.98
N ALA A 328 -9.71 13.06 16.48
CA ALA A 328 -10.83 13.00 15.55
C ALA A 328 -12.11 13.54 16.18
N GLU A 329 -12.44 13.19 17.43
CA GLU A 329 -13.60 13.70 18.15
C GLU A 329 -13.53 15.21 18.36
N TYR A 330 -12.35 15.74 18.67
CA TYR A 330 -12.12 17.18 18.74
C TYR A 330 -12.39 17.87 17.39
N LEU A 331 -11.88 17.29 16.30
CA LEU A 331 -12.11 17.79 14.95
C LEU A 331 -13.61 17.72 14.57
N TRP A 332 -14.29 16.59 14.82
CA TRP A 332 -15.70 16.41 14.50
C TRP A 332 -16.57 17.43 15.20
N LYS A 333 -16.33 17.65 16.49
CA LYS A 333 -17.05 18.69 17.24
C LYS A 333 -16.84 20.07 16.62
N GLY A 334 -15.61 20.47 16.32
CA GLY A 334 -15.32 21.76 15.71
C GLY A 334 -15.95 21.92 14.32
N LEU A 335 -16.02 20.85 13.51
CA LEU A 335 -16.70 20.86 12.22
C LEU A 335 -18.21 21.06 12.39
N GLU A 336 -18.84 20.39 13.35
CA GLU A 336 -20.27 20.57 13.68
C GLU A 336 -20.53 21.98 14.21
N ASP A 337 -19.65 22.55 15.05
CA ASP A 337 -19.75 23.94 15.55
C ASP A 337 -19.63 24.97 14.39
N LEU A 338 -18.93 24.65 13.30
CA LEU A 338 -18.89 25.44 12.06
C LEU A 338 -20.11 25.20 11.14
N GLY A 339 -21.07 24.39 11.55
CA GLY A 339 -22.27 24.03 10.76
C GLY A 339 -22.00 23.06 9.61
N LEU A 340 -20.82 22.41 9.59
CA LEU A 340 -20.47 21.43 8.58
C LEU A 340 -21.02 20.04 8.93
N LYS A 341 -21.54 19.34 7.93
CA LYS A 341 -22.17 18.03 8.13
C LYS A 341 -21.16 16.90 7.92
N LEU A 342 -20.91 16.12 8.96
CA LEU A 342 -20.12 14.89 8.84
C LEU A 342 -20.85 13.91 7.91
N PHE A 343 -20.11 13.31 6.96
CA PHE A 343 -20.69 12.43 5.96
C PHE A 343 -21.12 11.09 6.57
N ILE A 344 -20.25 10.47 7.37
CA ILE A 344 -20.58 9.25 8.11
C ILE A 344 -21.42 9.65 9.34
N LYS A 345 -22.68 9.21 9.37
CA LYS A 345 -23.64 9.58 10.42
C LYS A 345 -23.35 8.87 11.73
N ASP A 346 -23.14 7.56 11.66
CA ASP A 346 -22.81 6.74 12.82
C ASP A 346 -21.38 7.05 13.29
N LYS A 347 -21.29 7.52 14.54
CA LYS A 347 -20.02 7.94 15.14
C LYS A 347 -19.03 6.77 15.25
N ASP A 348 -19.52 5.57 15.50
CA ASP A 348 -18.68 4.38 15.71
C ASP A 348 -18.11 3.83 14.38
N LEU A 349 -18.67 4.25 13.25
CA LEU A 349 -18.20 3.91 11.92
C LEU A 349 -17.32 5.00 11.28
N ARG A 350 -17.06 6.12 11.96
CA ARG A 350 -16.16 7.18 11.47
C ARG A 350 -14.72 6.75 11.59
N LEU A 351 -13.98 6.80 10.48
CA LEU A 351 -12.56 6.49 10.44
C LEU A 351 -11.76 7.61 11.14
N PRO A 352 -11.05 7.34 12.25
CA PRO A 352 -10.36 8.40 12.99
C PRO A 352 -9.24 9.09 12.22
N SER A 353 -8.57 8.38 11.30
CA SER A 353 -7.47 8.93 10.49
C SER A 353 -7.94 9.82 9.34
N VAL A 354 -9.19 9.63 8.84
CA VAL A 354 -9.74 10.37 7.69
C VAL A 354 -11.17 10.76 7.97
N THR A 355 -11.39 12.03 8.27
CA THR A 355 -12.72 12.62 8.45
C THR A 355 -13.29 13.07 7.09
N THR A 356 -14.54 12.77 6.84
CA THR A 356 -15.26 13.25 5.66
C THR A 356 -16.43 14.14 6.06
N ILE A 357 -16.55 15.28 5.39
CA ILE A 357 -17.69 16.19 5.50
C ILE A 357 -18.41 16.26 4.15
N ALA A 358 -19.72 16.36 4.17
CA ALA A 358 -20.49 16.69 2.98
C ALA A 358 -20.04 18.05 2.43
N ILE A 359 -20.01 18.21 1.11
CA ILE A 359 -19.69 19.50 0.51
C ILE A 359 -20.72 20.52 1.02
N PRO A 360 -20.26 21.66 1.58
CA PRO A 360 -21.16 22.67 2.09
C PRO A 360 -22.07 23.25 0.97
N GLU A 361 -23.34 23.37 1.24
CA GLU A 361 -24.31 23.86 0.27
C GLU A 361 -23.97 25.26 -0.24
N GLY A 362 -24.05 25.42 -1.55
CA GLY A 362 -23.70 26.67 -2.22
C GLY A 362 -22.22 26.93 -2.41
N TYR A 363 -21.33 26.02 -2.05
CA TYR A 363 -19.88 26.20 -2.27
C TYR A 363 -19.36 25.28 -3.37
N ASN A 364 -18.44 25.82 -4.16
CA ASN A 364 -17.62 25.03 -5.06
C ASN A 364 -16.44 24.44 -4.26
N TRP A 365 -16.45 23.12 -4.08
CA TRP A 365 -15.43 22.44 -3.29
C TRP A 365 -14.00 22.63 -3.81
N ARG A 366 -13.81 22.79 -5.14
CA ARG A 366 -12.48 23.03 -5.73
C ARG A 366 -11.95 24.41 -5.37
N GLU A 367 -12.83 25.41 -5.30
CA GLU A 367 -12.45 26.78 -4.89
C GLU A 367 -12.10 26.84 -3.40
N LEU A 368 -12.84 26.12 -2.54
CA LEU A 368 -12.48 25.98 -1.12
C LEU A 368 -11.10 25.37 -0.94
N LEU A 369 -10.80 24.26 -1.64
CA LEU A 369 -9.50 23.61 -1.56
C LEU A 369 -8.38 24.48 -2.10
N ALA A 370 -8.60 25.16 -3.22
CA ALA A 370 -7.62 26.08 -3.81
C ALA A 370 -7.32 27.27 -2.87
N TYR A 371 -8.37 27.81 -2.22
CA TYR A 371 -8.22 28.87 -1.22
C TYR A 371 -7.35 28.42 -0.04
N ILE A 372 -7.68 27.26 0.56
CA ILE A 372 -6.96 26.68 1.71
C ILE A 372 -5.49 26.41 1.34
N MET A 373 -5.23 25.83 0.17
CA MET A 373 -3.87 25.61 -0.28
C MET A 373 -3.09 26.90 -0.45
N LYS A 374 -3.72 27.93 -1.04
CA LYS A 374 -3.08 29.23 -1.33
C LYS A 374 -2.76 30.01 -0.07
N HIS A 375 -3.70 30.07 0.89
CA HIS A 375 -3.62 30.97 2.04
C HIS A 375 -3.09 30.28 3.29
N HIS A 376 -3.29 28.96 3.45
CA HIS A 376 -2.89 28.19 4.61
C HIS A 376 -1.82 27.13 4.32
N GLN A 377 -1.46 26.91 3.05
CA GLN A 377 -0.49 25.89 2.62
C GLN A 377 -0.86 24.45 3.08
N MET A 378 -2.16 24.20 3.24
CA MET A 378 -2.73 22.94 3.70
C MET A 378 -3.35 22.17 2.52
N GLU A 379 -3.06 20.89 2.44
CA GLU A 379 -3.70 19.98 1.52
C GLU A 379 -4.95 19.38 2.16
N PHE A 380 -6.12 19.63 1.59
CA PHE A 380 -7.33 18.83 1.76
C PHE A 380 -7.69 18.27 0.39
N THR A 381 -8.55 17.25 0.33
CA THR A 381 -8.94 16.67 -0.96
C THR A 381 -10.46 16.50 -1.06
N GLY A 382 -10.97 16.49 -2.28
CA GLY A 382 -12.33 16.04 -2.56
C GLY A 382 -12.49 14.53 -2.40
N GLY A 383 -13.69 14.00 -2.62
CA GLY A 383 -13.96 12.57 -2.70
C GLY A 383 -13.13 11.88 -3.78
N LEU A 384 -13.10 10.54 -3.77
CA LEU A 384 -12.40 9.71 -4.74
C LEU A 384 -13.31 8.57 -5.19
N GLY A 385 -13.29 8.24 -6.50
CA GLY A 385 -14.17 7.22 -7.06
C GLY A 385 -15.66 7.57 -6.81
N PRO A 386 -16.46 6.68 -6.24
CA PRO A 386 -17.89 6.89 -6.03
C PRO A 386 -18.25 8.10 -5.16
N SER A 387 -17.32 8.60 -4.34
CA SER A 387 -17.56 9.75 -3.45
C SER A 387 -17.18 11.12 -4.05
N VAL A 388 -16.70 11.15 -5.31
CA VAL A 388 -16.35 12.41 -6.00
C VAL A 388 -17.56 13.33 -6.08
N GLY A 389 -17.37 14.59 -5.67
CA GLY A 389 -18.46 15.57 -5.66
C GLY A 389 -19.42 15.44 -4.48
N MET A 390 -19.24 14.47 -3.58
CA MET A 390 -20.08 14.28 -2.40
C MET A 390 -19.42 14.81 -1.13
N VAL A 391 -18.09 14.67 -1.00
CA VAL A 391 -17.38 14.95 0.24
C VAL A 391 -16.08 15.73 0.04
N LEU A 392 -15.67 16.42 1.11
CA LEU A 392 -14.29 16.83 1.36
C LEU A 392 -13.68 15.88 2.38
N ARG A 393 -12.38 15.57 2.21
CA ARG A 393 -11.64 14.66 3.07
C ARG A 393 -10.51 15.38 3.79
N ILE A 394 -10.44 15.17 5.10
CA ILE A 394 -9.44 15.70 6.01
C ILE A 394 -8.76 14.54 6.68
N GLY A 395 -7.44 14.44 6.55
CA GLY A 395 -6.65 13.37 7.14
C GLY A 395 -5.72 13.91 8.22
N LEU A 396 -5.95 13.48 9.46
CA LEU A 396 -5.04 13.71 10.58
C LEU A 396 -4.55 12.34 11.07
N MET A 397 -3.37 11.94 10.61
CA MET A 397 -2.88 10.58 10.84
C MET A 397 -1.41 10.58 11.30
N GLY A 398 -1.12 9.75 12.30
CA GLY A 398 0.21 9.59 12.87
C GLY A 398 0.80 10.92 13.35
N TYR A 399 1.93 11.35 12.80
CA TYR A 399 2.62 12.59 13.16
C TYR A 399 1.75 13.84 13.04
N ASN A 400 0.83 13.86 12.05
CA ASN A 400 -0.10 14.97 11.88
C ASN A 400 -1.31 14.90 12.83
N CYS A 401 -1.51 13.79 13.53
CA CYS A 401 -2.64 13.60 14.43
C CYS A 401 -2.37 14.28 15.78
N ASN A 402 -2.74 15.56 15.91
CA ASN A 402 -2.71 16.30 17.17
C ASN A 402 -3.75 17.43 17.16
N LYS A 403 -4.14 17.89 18.36
CA LYS A 403 -5.19 18.92 18.52
C LYS A 403 -4.79 20.28 17.93
N ALA A 404 -3.48 20.62 17.90
CA ALA A 404 -3.03 21.86 17.29
C ALA A 404 -3.28 21.85 15.77
N ASN A 405 -2.95 20.76 15.09
CA ASN A 405 -3.25 20.59 13.66
C ASN A 405 -4.77 20.56 13.39
N ALA A 406 -5.56 19.93 14.26
CA ALA A 406 -7.00 19.95 14.15
C ALA A 406 -7.58 21.38 14.29
N ALA A 407 -7.07 22.18 15.21
CA ALA A 407 -7.44 23.58 15.36
C ALA A 407 -7.05 24.41 14.10
N MET A 408 -5.86 24.19 13.54
CA MET A 408 -5.44 24.83 12.27
C MET A 408 -6.37 24.47 11.12
N VAL A 409 -6.79 23.20 11.01
CA VAL A 409 -7.77 22.74 10.02
C VAL A 409 -9.09 23.49 10.15
N LEU A 410 -9.63 23.61 11.36
CA LEU A 410 -10.88 24.33 11.65
C LEU A 410 -10.76 25.81 11.28
N THR A 411 -9.68 26.47 11.66
CA THR A 411 -9.41 27.87 11.31
C THR A 411 -9.34 28.07 9.79
N ALA A 412 -8.65 27.18 9.06
CA ALA A 412 -8.53 27.27 7.60
C ALA A 412 -9.88 27.05 6.89
N LEU A 413 -10.72 26.15 7.40
CA LEU A 413 -12.08 25.94 6.88
C LEU A 413 -12.99 27.13 7.15
N GLU A 414 -12.97 27.66 8.36
CA GLU A 414 -13.74 28.86 8.72
C GLU A 414 -13.37 30.05 7.84
N ASP A 415 -12.08 30.27 7.63
CA ASP A 415 -11.57 31.34 6.77
C ASP A 415 -12.01 31.14 5.30
N ALA A 416 -11.87 29.93 4.77
CA ALA A 416 -12.30 29.62 3.41
C ALA A 416 -13.82 29.81 3.22
N LEU A 417 -14.63 29.39 4.19
CA LEU A 417 -16.09 29.59 4.15
C LEU A 417 -16.50 31.07 4.19
N LYS A 418 -15.70 31.93 4.81
CA LYS A 418 -15.95 33.39 4.84
C LYS A 418 -15.58 34.08 3.53
N HIS A 419 -14.54 33.62 2.86
CA HIS A 419 -13.95 34.36 1.72
C HIS A 419 -14.24 33.73 0.36
N CYS A 420 -14.59 32.45 0.29
CA CYS A 420 -15.02 31.86 -0.98
C CYS A 420 -16.47 32.24 -1.30
N PRO A 421 -16.77 32.61 -2.55
CA PRO A 421 -18.11 33.01 -2.95
C PRO A 421 -19.06 31.81 -2.89
N LYS A 422 -20.27 32.03 -2.42
CA LYS A 422 -21.35 31.04 -2.61
C LYS A 422 -21.81 31.11 -4.07
N SER A 423 -21.86 29.95 -4.71
CA SER A 423 -22.50 29.82 -6.02
C SER A 423 -23.96 30.25 -5.88
N LYS A 424 -24.43 31.16 -6.76
CA LYS A 424 -25.88 31.44 -6.84
C LYS A 424 -26.55 30.14 -7.26
N ALA A 425 -27.48 29.67 -6.46
CA ALA A 425 -28.32 28.51 -6.74
C ALA A 425 -28.99 28.62 -8.11
#